data_7f501fae766f802173c83bddca8825f3
#
_entry.id   7f501fae766f802173c83bddca8825f3
#
_cell.length_a   1.000
_cell.length_b   1.000
_cell.length_c   1.000
_cell.angle_alpha   90.00
_cell.angle_beta   90.00
_cell.angle_gamma   90.00
#
_symmetry.space_group_name_H-M   'P 1'
#
loop_
_entity.id
_entity.type
_entity.pdbx_description
1 polymer ?
#
loop_
_entity_poly.entity_id
_entity_poly.type
_entity_poly.pdbx_seq_one_letter_code
_entity_poly.pdbx_strand_id
1 'polypeptide(L)'
;RRYRLRKDFFYAWHRFNERLLNEVSYTKIPLPAFLEKYRFTGDFGQMLEEKKRDSFLTENVSFAYLTEDERKAVTDYFRMIGRSDAASQRTYLLAARDDIEGLRRGAEEEYKKYFSLYIKLGVLAGLILVILIV
;
A
#
# COMPACT_ATOMS: atom_id res chain seq x y z
N ARG A 1 2.57 15.16 4.03
CA ARG A 1 3.35 13.95 4.24
C ARG A 1 2.49 12.70 4.47
N ARG A 2 1.45 12.84 5.28
CA ARG A 2 0.52 11.74 5.58
C ARG A 2 -0.13 11.17 4.32
N TYR A 3 -0.60 12.04 3.43
CA TYR A 3 -1.25 11.63 2.19
C TYR A 3 -0.28 10.96 1.21
N ARG A 4 0.96 11.40 1.20
CA ARG A 4 2.01 10.81 0.39
C ARG A 4 2.36 9.40 0.88
N LEU A 5 2.52 9.22 2.19
CA LEU A 5 2.83 7.92 2.79
C LEU A 5 1.70 6.92 2.53
N ARG A 6 0.45 7.38 2.64
CA ARG A 6 -0.71 6.54 2.37
C ARG A 6 -0.77 6.13 0.90
N LYS A 7 -0.55 7.06 -0.01
CA LYS A 7 -0.49 6.80 -1.44
C LYS A 7 0.61 5.76 -1.76
N ASP A 8 1.80 5.97 -1.23
CA ASP A 8 2.94 5.09 -1.48
C ASP A 8 2.69 3.69 -0.92
N PHE A 9 2.05 3.58 0.23
CA PHE A 9 1.70 2.30 0.84
C PHE A 9 0.76 1.50 -0.06
N PHE A 10 -0.33 2.10 -0.52
CA PHE A 10 -1.30 1.40 -1.36
C PHE A 10 -0.72 1.06 -2.75
N TYR A 11 0.14 1.93 -3.28
CA TYR A 11 0.86 1.62 -4.51
C TYR A 11 1.75 0.39 -4.34
N ALA A 12 2.49 0.32 -3.25
CA ALA A 12 3.37 -0.82 -2.96
C ALA A 12 2.55 -2.11 -2.74
N TRP A 13 1.43 -2.02 -2.03
CA TRP A 13 0.53 -3.16 -1.82
C TRP A 13 -0.03 -3.68 -3.13
N HIS A 14 -0.47 -2.78 -4.00
CA HIS A 14 -0.95 -3.14 -5.33
C HIS A 14 0.13 -3.89 -6.12
N ARG A 15 1.35 -3.35 -6.14
CA ARG A 15 2.48 -4.00 -6.81
C ARG A 15 2.80 -5.38 -6.22
N PHE A 16 2.76 -5.48 -4.91
CA PHE A 16 2.96 -6.75 -4.22
C PHE A 16 1.93 -7.78 -4.67
N ASN A 17 0.66 -7.41 -4.69
CA ASN A 17 -0.43 -8.30 -5.10
C ASN A 17 -0.26 -8.76 -6.55
N GLU A 18 0.08 -7.84 -7.45
CA GLU A 18 0.28 -8.17 -8.86
C GLU A 18 1.46 -9.13 -9.06
N ARG A 19 2.57 -8.88 -8.37
CA ARG A 19 3.76 -9.74 -8.47
C ARG A 19 3.52 -11.11 -7.86
N LEU A 20 2.87 -11.16 -6.71
CA LEU A 20 2.56 -12.43 -6.06
C LEU A 20 1.57 -13.25 -6.89
N LEU A 21 0.54 -12.61 -7.44
CA LEU A 21 -0.41 -13.25 -8.33
C LEU A 21 0.28 -13.86 -9.55
N ASN A 22 1.21 -13.13 -10.14
CA ASN A 22 2.00 -13.60 -11.28
C ASN A 22 2.84 -14.83 -10.91
N GLU A 23 3.54 -14.78 -9.78
CA GLU A 23 4.37 -15.88 -9.33
C GLU A 23 3.56 -17.14 -8.99
N VAL A 24 2.44 -16.97 -8.31
CA VAL A 24 1.55 -18.09 -7.96
C VAL A 24 0.97 -18.73 -9.22
N SER A 25 0.67 -17.92 -10.25
CA SER A 25 0.09 -18.41 -11.50
C SER A 25 1.07 -19.16 -12.38
N TYR A 26 2.34 -18.75 -12.40
CA TYR A 26 3.33 -19.27 -13.36
C TYR A 26 4.42 -20.12 -12.72
N THR A 27 5.00 -19.69 -11.63
CA THR A 27 6.16 -20.37 -11.03
C THR A 27 5.83 -21.14 -9.76
N LYS A 28 4.74 -20.80 -9.09
CA LYS A 28 4.27 -21.44 -7.85
C LYS A 28 5.33 -21.47 -6.75
N ILE A 29 6.15 -20.43 -6.66
CA ILE A 29 7.18 -20.36 -5.63
C ILE A 29 6.53 -20.13 -4.25
N PRO A 30 7.12 -20.70 -3.16
CA PRO A 30 6.63 -20.43 -1.81
C PRO A 30 6.75 -18.97 -1.42
N LEU A 31 5.88 -18.50 -0.54
CA LEU A 31 5.89 -17.12 -0.08
C LEU A 31 7.24 -16.66 0.46
N PRO A 32 7.96 -17.44 1.30
CA PRO A 32 9.29 -17.03 1.75
C PRO A 32 10.28 -16.79 0.60
N ALA A 33 10.26 -17.64 -0.42
CA ALA A 33 11.12 -17.48 -1.61
C ALA A 33 10.73 -16.23 -2.41
N PHE A 34 9.44 -15.94 -2.51
CA PHE A 34 8.95 -14.73 -3.15
C PHE A 34 9.48 -13.48 -2.44
N LEU A 35 9.44 -13.46 -1.12
CA LEU A 35 9.91 -12.32 -0.33
C LEU A 35 11.43 -12.11 -0.45
N GLU A 36 12.19 -13.19 -0.68
CA GLU A 36 13.63 -13.09 -0.98
C GLU A 36 13.89 -12.52 -2.37
N LYS A 37 13.06 -12.91 -3.34
CA LYS A 37 13.23 -12.52 -4.74
C LYS A 37 12.87 -11.06 -5.00
N TYR A 38 11.81 -10.56 -4.39
CA TYR A 38 11.31 -9.21 -4.58
C TYR A 38 11.45 -8.39 -3.32
N ARG A 39 12.03 -7.20 -3.46
CA ARG A 39 12.21 -6.28 -2.34
C ARG A 39 11.34 -5.04 -2.57
N PHE A 40 10.75 -4.59 -1.50
CA PHE A 40 9.94 -3.38 -1.47
C PHE A 40 10.57 -2.38 -0.53
N THR A 41 10.40 -1.09 -0.81
CA THR A 41 10.96 -0.01 0.00
C THR A 41 9.87 0.71 0.78
N GLY A 42 10.27 1.64 1.67
CA GLY A 42 9.36 2.43 2.46
C GLY A 42 8.67 1.63 3.57
N ASP A 43 7.55 2.15 4.02
CA ASP A 43 6.79 1.56 5.13
C ASP A 43 6.27 0.15 4.81
N PHE A 44 5.82 -0.05 3.58
CA PHE A 44 5.36 -1.37 3.15
C PHE A 44 6.48 -2.41 3.19
N GLY A 45 7.67 -2.04 2.70
CA GLY A 45 8.83 -2.92 2.74
C GLY A 45 9.26 -3.26 4.16
N GLN A 46 9.24 -2.28 5.05
CA GLN A 46 9.56 -2.48 6.46
C GLN A 46 8.56 -3.42 7.14
N MET A 47 7.27 -3.24 6.83
CA MET A 47 6.22 -4.13 7.33
C MET A 47 6.44 -5.58 6.87
N LEU A 48 6.83 -5.78 5.61
CA LEU A 48 7.13 -7.11 5.08
C LEU A 48 8.29 -7.78 5.81
N GLU A 49 9.34 -7.03 6.13
CA GLU A 49 10.47 -7.57 6.89
C GLU A 49 10.06 -8.02 8.29
N GLU A 50 9.20 -7.26 8.95
CA GLU A 50 8.67 -7.62 10.27
C GLU A 50 7.81 -8.89 10.18
N LYS A 51 6.95 -9.00 9.17
CA LYS A 51 6.11 -10.19 8.97
C LYS A 51 6.93 -11.41 8.59
N LYS A 52 8.00 -11.22 7.85
CA LYS A 52 8.92 -12.30 7.49
C LYS A 52 9.59 -12.91 8.74
N ARG A 53 9.95 -12.08 9.72
CA ARG A 53 10.60 -12.54 10.97
C ARG A 53 9.71 -13.47 11.78
N ASP A 54 8.41 -13.20 11.83
CA ASP A 54 7.47 -13.99 12.61
C ASP A 54 6.62 -14.95 11.78
N SER A 55 7.00 -15.18 10.52
CA SER A 55 6.29 -16.07 9.60
C SER A 55 4.82 -15.70 9.43
N PHE A 56 4.51 -14.39 9.41
CA PHE A 56 3.16 -13.86 9.26
C PHE A 56 2.22 -14.22 10.42
N LEU A 57 2.77 -14.53 11.59
CA LEU A 57 1.97 -14.81 12.79
C LEU A 57 1.43 -13.53 13.43
N THR A 58 2.18 -12.43 13.35
CA THR A 58 1.75 -11.15 13.90
C THR A 58 0.74 -10.49 12.97
N GLU A 59 -0.40 -10.10 13.53
CA GLU A 59 -1.51 -9.56 12.75
C GLU A 59 -1.61 -8.03 12.81
N ASN A 60 -0.70 -7.36 13.51
CA ASN A 60 -0.79 -5.93 13.72
C ASN A 60 -0.13 -5.12 12.61
N VAL A 61 -0.91 -4.17 12.08
CA VAL A 61 -0.44 -3.13 11.16
C VAL A 61 -0.71 -1.79 11.85
N SER A 62 0.33 -1.03 12.14
CA SER A 62 0.25 0.10 13.06
C SER A 62 0.50 1.47 12.42
N PHE A 63 0.32 1.62 11.12
CA PHE A 63 0.53 2.91 10.47
C PHE A 63 -0.63 3.86 10.75
N ALA A 64 -0.31 5.02 11.33
CA ALA A 64 -1.32 6.00 11.75
C ALA A 64 -2.11 6.63 10.59
N TYR A 65 -1.51 6.69 9.40
CA TYR A 65 -2.18 7.25 8.22
C TYR A 65 -3.20 6.32 7.58
N LEU A 66 -3.23 5.04 7.98
CA LEU A 66 -4.27 4.11 7.54
C LEU A 66 -5.47 4.19 8.49
N THR A 67 -6.67 4.10 7.92
CA THR A 67 -7.88 3.99 8.75
C THR A 67 -7.91 2.61 9.42
N GLU A 68 -8.77 2.48 10.42
CA GLU A 68 -8.94 1.20 11.11
C GLU A 68 -9.39 0.09 10.16
N ASP A 69 -10.32 0.40 9.25
CA ASP A 69 -10.80 -0.54 8.25
C ASP A 69 -9.68 -0.92 7.27
N GLU A 70 -8.85 0.03 6.88
CA GLU A 70 -7.71 -0.22 6.01
C GLU A 70 -6.67 -1.11 6.69
N ARG A 71 -6.36 -0.84 7.96
CA ARG A 71 -5.45 -1.69 8.73
C ARG A 71 -5.96 -3.11 8.84
N LYS A 72 -7.25 -3.27 9.09
CA LYS A 72 -7.88 -4.59 9.14
C LYS A 72 -7.80 -5.31 7.80
N ALA A 73 -8.05 -4.60 6.70
CA ALA A 73 -7.96 -5.17 5.35
C ALA A 73 -6.55 -5.68 5.05
N VAL A 74 -5.52 -4.92 5.42
CA VAL A 74 -4.13 -5.35 5.24
C VAL A 74 -3.81 -6.57 6.10
N THR A 75 -4.24 -6.55 7.36
CA THR A 75 -4.04 -7.66 8.29
C THR A 75 -4.68 -8.95 7.76
N ASP A 76 -5.93 -8.87 7.32
CA ASP A 76 -6.67 -10.01 6.78
C ASP A 76 -6.00 -10.55 5.51
N TYR A 77 -5.52 -9.64 4.65
CA TYR A 77 -4.80 -10.02 3.43
C TYR A 77 -3.58 -10.87 3.74
N PHE A 78 -2.73 -10.43 4.66
CA PHE A 78 -1.51 -11.17 5.00
C PHE A 78 -1.82 -12.47 5.74
N ARG A 79 -2.87 -12.49 6.54
CA ARG A 79 -3.33 -13.73 7.17
C ARG A 79 -3.72 -14.77 6.12
N MET A 80 -4.46 -14.37 5.10
CA MET A 80 -4.92 -15.26 4.05
C MET A 80 -3.76 -15.81 3.22
N ILE A 81 -2.85 -14.95 2.79
CA ILE A 81 -1.73 -15.41 1.94
C ILE A 81 -0.74 -16.27 2.71
N GLY A 82 -0.62 -16.08 4.02
CA GLY A 82 0.28 -16.87 4.87
C GLY A 82 -0.24 -18.27 5.17
N ARG A 83 -1.54 -18.51 5.02
CA ARG A 83 -2.18 -19.77 5.39
C ARG A 83 -2.71 -20.58 4.22
N SER A 84 -2.84 -19.97 3.04
CA SER A 84 -3.48 -20.60 1.89
C SER A 84 -2.51 -21.42 1.07
N ASP A 85 -3.02 -22.46 0.40
CA ASP A 85 -2.27 -23.15 -0.64
C ASP A 85 -2.23 -22.31 -1.93
N ALA A 86 -1.44 -22.75 -2.93
CA ALA A 86 -1.23 -21.97 -4.15
C ALA A 86 -2.52 -21.70 -4.93
N ALA A 87 -3.42 -22.67 -5.01
CA ALA A 87 -4.68 -22.51 -5.74
C ALA A 87 -5.61 -21.53 -5.04
N SER A 88 -5.75 -21.65 -3.71
CA SER A 88 -6.56 -20.73 -2.90
C SER A 88 -5.97 -19.34 -2.89
N GLN A 89 -4.64 -19.21 -2.85
CA GLN A 89 -3.96 -17.91 -2.94
C GLN A 89 -4.29 -17.20 -4.24
N ARG A 90 -4.21 -17.92 -5.37
CA ARG A 90 -4.50 -17.33 -6.67
C ARG A 90 -5.91 -16.75 -6.73
N THR A 91 -6.89 -17.53 -6.29
CA THR A 91 -8.29 -17.09 -6.26
C THR A 91 -8.47 -15.86 -5.38
N TYR A 92 -7.87 -15.87 -4.19
CA TYR A 92 -7.94 -14.76 -3.25
C TYR A 92 -7.26 -13.50 -3.80
N LEU A 93 -6.07 -13.64 -4.40
CA LEU A 93 -5.34 -12.52 -4.96
C LEU A 93 -6.08 -11.87 -6.13
N LEU A 94 -6.74 -12.68 -6.96
CA LEU A 94 -7.59 -12.16 -8.04
C LEU A 94 -8.77 -11.36 -7.47
N ALA A 95 -9.41 -11.88 -6.44
CA ALA A 95 -10.53 -11.19 -5.79
C ALA A 95 -10.07 -9.90 -5.10
N ALA A 96 -8.88 -9.91 -4.50
CA ALA A 96 -8.33 -8.75 -3.81
C ALA A 96 -7.84 -7.64 -4.75
N ARG A 97 -7.54 -7.98 -6.00
CA ARG A 97 -6.96 -7.03 -6.98
C ARG A 97 -7.79 -5.77 -7.11
N ASP A 98 -9.09 -5.90 -7.31
CA ASP A 98 -9.96 -4.75 -7.53
C ASP A 98 -10.10 -3.90 -6.27
N ASP A 99 -10.17 -4.52 -5.10
CA ASP A 99 -10.25 -3.80 -3.83
C ASP A 99 -8.99 -3.00 -3.56
N ILE A 100 -7.83 -3.60 -3.76
CA ILE A 100 -6.53 -2.94 -3.58
C ILE A 100 -6.37 -1.80 -4.60
N GLU A 101 -6.76 -2.04 -5.85
CA GLU A 101 -6.70 -1.00 -6.87
C GLU A 101 -7.61 0.17 -6.55
N GLY A 102 -8.80 -0.09 -6.01
CA GLY A 102 -9.69 0.96 -5.53
C GLY A 102 -9.08 1.81 -4.43
N LEU A 103 -8.44 1.17 -3.45
CA LEU A 103 -7.74 1.85 -2.37
C LEU A 103 -6.56 2.67 -2.90
N ARG A 104 -5.80 2.12 -3.83
CA ARG A 104 -4.68 2.83 -4.46
C ARG A 104 -5.15 4.09 -5.19
N ARG A 105 -6.20 3.96 -6.01
CA ARG A 105 -6.75 5.11 -6.75
C ARG A 105 -7.28 6.18 -5.79
N GLY A 106 -8.01 5.77 -4.77
CA GLY A 106 -8.53 6.71 -3.77
C GLY A 106 -7.44 7.47 -3.07
N ALA A 107 -6.36 6.79 -2.66
CA ALA A 107 -5.22 7.42 -2.01
C ALA A 107 -4.46 8.36 -2.95
N GLU A 108 -4.31 7.99 -4.22
CA GLU A 108 -3.66 8.83 -5.22
C GLU A 108 -4.47 10.08 -5.51
N GLU A 109 -5.79 9.95 -5.67
CA GLU A 109 -6.69 11.08 -5.87
C GLU A 109 -6.68 12.03 -4.68
N GLU A 110 -6.69 11.51 -3.48
CA GLU A 110 -6.61 12.29 -2.25
C GLU A 110 -5.29 13.05 -2.18
N TYR A 111 -4.18 12.40 -2.48
CA TYR A 111 -2.87 13.04 -2.52
C TYR A 111 -2.84 14.19 -3.53
N LYS A 112 -3.34 13.95 -4.75
CA LYS A 112 -3.38 14.99 -5.80
C LYS A 112 -4.26 16.16 -5.40
N LYS A 113 -5.39 15.89 -4.77
CA LYS A 113 -6.31 16.92 -4.30
C LYS A 113 -5.64 17.84 -3.28
N TYR A 114 -5.00 17.27 -2.26
CA TYR A 114 -4.34 18.05 -1.23
C TYR A 114 -3.08 18.75 -1.74
N PHE A 115 -2.33 18.12 -2.63
CA PHE A 115 -1.18 18.73 -3.26
C PHE A 115 -1.59 19.95 -4.09
N SER A 116 -2.65 19.82 -4.89
CA SER A 116 -3.20 20.93 -5.67
C SER A 116 -3.68 22.07 -4.78
N LEU A 117 -4.33 21.73 -3.66
CA LEU A 117 -4.78 22.73 -2.69
C LEU A 117 -3.61 23.50 -2.09
N TYR A 118 -2.54 22.81 -1.72
CA TYR A 118 -1.33 23.45 -1.20
C TYR A 118 -0.72 24.43 -2.21
N ILE A 119 -0.66 24.06 -3.48
CA ILE A 119 -0.13 24.92 -4.54
C ILE A 119 -1.01 26.15 -4.69
N LYS A 120 -2.32 25.99 -4.71
CA LYS A 120 -3.27 27.09 -4.83
C LYS A 120 -3.17 28.06 -3.66
N LEU A 121 -3.04 27.56 -2.45
CA LEU A 121 -2.87 28.38 -1.26
C LEU A 121 -1.55 29.13 -1.29
N GLY A 122 -0.47 28.50 -1.76
CA GLY A 122 0.84 29.15 -1.88
C GLY A 122 0.82 30.27 -2.91
N VAL A 123 0.18 30.08 -4.06
CA VAL A 123 0.03 31.11 -5.09
C VAL A 123 -0.78 32.29 -4.53
N LEU A 124 -1.90 32.01 -3.86
CA LEU A 124 -2.74 33.04 -3.27
C LEU A 124 -1.99 33.85 -2.21
N ALA A 125 -1.25 33.20 -1.33
CA ALA A 125 -0.44 33.85 -0.31
C ALA A 125 0.64 34.73 -0.93
N GLY A 126 1.28 34.26 -2.00
CA GLY A 126 2.27 35.03 -2.75
C GLY A 126 1.69 36.29 -3.39
N LEU A 127 0.49 36.19 -3.96
CA LEU A 127 -0.22 37.33 -4.54
C LEU A 127 -0.56 38.38 -3.48
N ILE A 128 -1.06 37.95 -2.33
CA ILE A 128 -1.37 38.84 -1.21
C ILE A 128 -0.10 39.58 -0.76
N LEU A 129 1.01 38.87 -0.64
CA LEU A 129 2.28 39.45 -0.23
C LEU A 129 2.75 40.53 -1.22
N VAL A 130 2.65 40.27 -2.52
CA VAL A 130 2.99 41.22 -3.57
C VAL A 130 2.14 42.48 -3.48
N ILE A 131 0.84 42.32 -3.26
CA ILE A 131 -0.10 43.45 -3.13
C ILE A 131 0.27 44.31 -1.90
N LEU A 132 0.65 43.68 -0.78
CA LEU A 132 1.02 44.38 0.45
C LEU A 132 2.33 45.17 0.28
N ILE A 133 3.26 44.69 -0.52
CA ILE A 133 4.53 45.32 -0.75
C ILE A 133 4.43 46.47 -1.75
N VAL A 134 3.55 46.35 -2.74
CA VAL A 134 3.33 47.37 -3.77
C VAL A 134 2.41 48.45 -3.23
#